data_d775e4c882205c36bd57ee39bb15a5e9
#
_entry.id   d775e4c882205c36bd57ee39bb15a5e9
#
_cell.length_a   1.000
_cell.length_b   1.000
_cell.length_c   1.000
_cell.angle_alpha   90.00
_cell.angle_beta   90.00
_cell.angle_gamma   90.00
#
_symmetry.space_group_name_H-M   'P 1'
#
loop_
_entity.id
_entity.type
_entity.pdbx_description
1 polymer ?
#
loop_
_entity_poly.entity_id
_entity_poly.type
_entity_poly.pdbx_seq_one_letter_code
_entity_poly.pdbx_strand_id
1 'polypeptide(L)'
;MSLHPDFPASPYDIPSLDSRWFPGAEELRNTAYEKLLPPLVANIREQVKSWRDASYSGASATSSALLRWWFETDHLVEQADGRLDSFRYYFAQRDAVETVIWLHDVKNVRDKFDLLRFDASGAVSANMFDEDWPRYVIKMATGAGKTKVLSLLIAWCFFHRSYETNSLLARNFLLIAPNIIVLDRLRTDFDGLKI
;
A
#
# COMPACT_ATOMS: atom_id res chain seq x y z
N MET A 1 -3.45 -23.07 24.90
CA MET A 1 -2.16 -22.72 24.32
C MET A 1 -2.47 -21.75 23.18
N SER A 2 -2.15 -20.47 23.31
CA SER A 2 -2.42 -19.49 22.26
C SER A 2 -1.52 -19.81 21.07
N LEU A 3 -2.11 -20.15 19.93
CA LEU A 3 -1.40 -20.58 18.72
C LEU A 3 -0.70 -19.42 17.98
N HIS A 4 -0.86 -18.17 18.48
CA HIS A 4 -0.36 -16.97 17.80
C HIS A 4 0.03 -15.89 18.81
N PRO A 5 1.29 -15.85 19.29
CA PRO A 5 1.72 -14.81 20.20
C PRO A 5 1.78 -13.41 19.56
N ASP A 6 1.82 -13.30 18.23
CA ASP A 6 2.21 -12.07 17.55
C ASP A 6 1.18 -11.48 16.59
N PHE A 7 -0.10 -11.86 16.69
CA PHE A 7 -1.12 -11.11 15.96
C PHE A 7 -1.26 -9.72 16.57
N PRO A 8 -1.24 -8.66 15.75
CA PRO A 8 -1.46 -7.31 16.24
C PRO A 8 -2.82 -7.26 16.95
N ALA A 9 -2.85 -6.70 18.14
CA ALA A 9 -4.06 -6.54 18.95
C ALA A 9 -5.06 -5.58 18.28
N SER A 10 -4.59 -4.76 17.35
CA SER A 10 -5.36 -3.75 16.65
C SER A 10 -4.98 -3.70 15.16
N PRO A 11 -5.92 -3.42 14.25
CA PRO A 11 -5.63 -3.25 12.82
C PRO A 11 -4.79 -2.00 12.52
N TYR A 12 -4.57 -1.16 13.52
CA TYR A 12 -3.74 0.05 13.43
C TYR A 12 -2.28 -0.21 13.79
N ASP A 13 -2.00 -1.31 14.48
CA ASP A 13 -0.66 -1.64 14.94
C ASP A 13 0.23 -2.04 13.77
N ILE A 14 1.48 -1.62 13.82
CA ILE A 14 2.51 -2.03 12.86
C ILE A 14 3.06 -3.38 13.31
N PRO A 15 2.70 -4.49 12.64
CA PRO A 15 3.22 -5.80 13.02
C PRO A 15 4.70 -5.91 12.68
N SER A 16 5.43 -6.74 13.43
CA SER A 16 6.79 -7.12 13.05
C SER A 16 6.81 -7.79 11.67
N LEU A 17 7.93 -7.75 10.98
CA LEU A 17 8.04 -8.37 9.66
C LEU A 17 7.71 -9.87 9.70
N ASP A 18 8.15 -10.56 10.75
CA ASP A 18 7.94 -11.99 10.94
C ASP A 18 6.46 -12.33 11.19
N SER A 19 5.74 -11.47 11.93
CA SER A 19 4.32 -11.68 12.23
C SER A 19 3.38 -11.31 11.07
N ARG A 20 3.89 -10.71 10.00
CA ARG A 20 3.10 -10.31 8.83
C ARG A 20 2.78 -11.47 7.88
N TRP A 21 3.36 -12.61 8.10
CA TRP A 21 3.12 -13.81 7.32
C TRP A 21 2.85 -15.01 8.21
N PHE A 22 1.69 -15.60 8.02
CA PHE A 22 1.33 -16.82 8.73
C PHE A 22 0.74 -17.84 7.75
N PRO A 23 1.42 -18.97 7.52
CA PRO A 23 0.92 -20.00 6.62
C PRO A 23 -0.30 -20.71 7.20
N GLY A 24 -1.31 -20.93 6.35
CA GLY A 24 -2.49 -21.73 6.72
C GLY A 24 -2.15 -23.20 6.97
N ALA A 25 -1.18 -23.74 6.23
CA ALA A 25 -0.73 -25.11 6.39
C ALA A 25 0.17 -25.25 7.64
N GLU A 26 -0.16 -26.21 8.49
CA GLU A 26 0.52 -26.41 9.78
C GLU A 26 1.99 -26.79 9.61
N GLU A 27 2.31 -27.55 8.57
CA GLU A 27 3.67 -27.98 8.25
C GLU A 27 4.62 -26.83 7.95
N LEU A 28 4.07 -25.71 7.45
CA LEU A 28 4.85 -24.53 7.09
C LEU A 28 5.08 -23.57 8.26
N ARG A 29 4.42 -23.77 9.41
CA ARG A 29 4.48 -22.84 10.55
C ARG A 29 5.84 -22.72 11.21
N ASN A 30 6.67 -23.76 11.04
CA ASN A 30 8.05 -23.78 11.55
C ASN A 30 9.07 -23.37 10.47
N THR A 31 8.62 -22.98 9.29
CA THR A 31 9.51 -22.51 8.22
C THR A 31 9.81 -21.03 8.43
N ALA A 32 11.09 -20.65 8.29
CA ALA A 32 11.48 -19.23 8.38
C ALA A 32 10.66 -18.41 7.36
N TYR A 33 10.15 -17.27 7.80
CA TYR A 33 9.18 -16.48 7.02
C TYR A 33 9.73 -16.02 5.67
N GLU A 34 11.04 -15.76 5.57
CA GLU A 34 11.73 -15.37 4.33
C GLU A 34 11.61 -16.43 3.24
N LYS A 35 11.51 -17.72 3.63
CA LYS A 35 11.33 -18.83 2.70
C LYS A 35 9.88 -18.99 2.23
N LEU A 36 8.94 -18.41 2.96
CA LEU A 36 7.51 -18.48 2.67
C LEU A 36 7.05 -17.31 1.80
N LEU A 37 7.78 -16.21 1.79
CA LEU A 37 7.46 -15.03 1.00
C LEU A 37 8.00 -15.16 -0.44
N PRO A 38 7.31 -14.56 -1.42
CA PRO A 38 7.91 -14.30 -2.71
C PRO A 38 9.22 -13.51 -2.54
N PRO A 39 10.28 -13.82 -3.29
CA PRO A 39 11.63 -13.29 -3.07
C PRO A 39 11.73 -11.77 -2.93
N LEU A 40 10.93 -11.02 -3.70
CA LEU A 40 10.95 -9.55 -3.65
C LEU A 40 10.26 -8.97 -2.41
N VAL A 41 9.28 -9.68 -1.84
CA VAL A 41 8.36 -9.11 -0.84
C VAL A 41 9.08 -8.81 0.47
N ALA A 42 9.93 -9.72 0.95
CA ALA A 42 10.67 -9.54 2.20
C ALA A 42 11.55 -8.28 2.14
N ASN A 43 12.36 -8.17 1.10
CA ASN A 43 13.27 -7.04 0.91
C ASN A 43 12.53 -5.70 0.72
N ILE A 44 11.46 -5.68 -0.09
CA ILE A 44 10.65 -4.47 -0.28
C ILE A 44 10.03 -4.03 1.05
N ARG A 45 9.45 -4.94 1.82
CA ARG A 45 8.84 -4.62 3.12
C ARG A 45 9.84 -4.04 4.12
N GLU A 46 11.03 -4.60 4.19
CA GLU A 46 12.10 -4.11 5.05
C GLU A 46 12.54 -2.70 4.65
N GLN A 47 12.74 -2.47 3.36
CA GLN A 47 13.14 -1.15 2.86
C GLN A 47 12.04 -0.11 3.03
N VAL A 48 10.76 -0.45 2.80
CA VAL A 48 9.62 0.45 3.04
C VAL A 48 9.49 0.78 4.53
N LYS A 49 9.70 -0.21 5.42
CA LYS A 49 9.75 0.04 6.86
C LYS A 49 10.85 1.03 7.22
N SER A 50 12.07 0.78 6.75
CA SER A 50 13.22 1.66 7.01
C SER A 50 12.99 3.07 6.48
N TRP A 51 12.35 3.20 5.31
CA TRP A 51 12.00 4.48 4.71
C TRP A 51 10.93 5.24 5.51
N ARG A 52 9.92 4.55 6.02
CA ARG A 52 8.92 5.10 6.93
C ARG A 52 9.57 5.61 8.21
N ASP A 53 10.46 4.80 8.82
CA ASP A 53 11.18 5.14 10.05
C ASP A 53 12.12 6.35 9.85
N ALA A 54 12.59 6.57 8.60
CA ALA A 54 13.35 7.73 8.19
C ALA A 54 12.48 8.92 7.72
N SER A 55 11.22 8.98 8.13
CA SER A 55 10.25 10.05 7.83
C SER A 55 10.14 10.37 6.34
N TYR A 56 10.06 9.31 5.51
CA TYR A 56 9.88 9.38 4.06
C TYR A 56 11.00 10.12 3.30
N SER A 57 12.23 10.03 3.78
CA SER A 57 13.38 10.67 3.17
C SER A 57 13.56 10.29 1.69
N GLY A 58 13.79 11.27 0.83
CA GLY A 58 13.98 11.08 -0.61
C GLY A 58 12.70 10.97 -1.43
N ALA A 59 11.51 11.04 -0.81
CA ALA A 59 10.27 11.23 -1.55
C ALA A 59 10.14 12.67 -2.06
N SER A 60 9.34 12.88 -3.12
CA SER A 60 8.98 14.22 -3.59
C SER A 60 8.30 15.03 -2.49
N ALA A 61 8.26 16.35 -2.65
CA ALA A 61 7.60 17.24 -1.70
C ALA A 61 6.11 16.88 -1.56
N THR A 62 5.44 16.61 -2.68
CA THR A 62 4.04 16.22 -2.72
C THR A 62 3.79 14.87 -2.02
N SER A 63 4.61 13.86 -2.32
CA SER A 63 4.48 12.54 -1.68
C SER A 63 4.70 12.62 -0.18
N SER A 64 5.74 13.32 0.26
CA SER A 64 6.02 13.51 1.69
C SER A 64 4.89 14.23 2.42
N ALA A 65 4.33 15.29 1.82
CA ALA A 65 3.23 16.05 2.40
C ALA A 65 1.97 15.18 2.55
N LEU A 66 1.61 14.43 1.51
CA LEU A 66 0.43 13.56 1.54
C LEU A 66 0.59 12.41 2.54
N LEU A 67 1.75 11.73 2.56
CA LEU A 67 2.00 10.63 3.49
C LEU A 67 1.93 11.08 4.95
N ARG A 68 2.52 12.22 5.27
CA ARG A 68 2.43 12.80 6.63
C ARG A 68 1.02 13.21 6.97
N TRP A 69 0.33 13.86 6.05
CA TRP A 69 -1.07 14.23 6.24
C TRP A 69 -1.93 13.00 6.53
N TRP A 70 -1.83 11.96 5.73
CA TRP A 70 -2.68 10.78 5.90
C TRP A 70 -2.35 9.94 7.13
N PHE A 71 -1.08 9.79 7.45
CA PHE A 71 -0.64 8.76 8.40
C PHE A 71 -0.01 9.27 9.69
N GLU A 72 0.34 10.55 9.75
CA GLU A 72 1.00 11.16 10.91
C GLU A 72 0.20 12.32 11.52
N THR A 73 -0.89 12.75 10.84
CA THR A 73 -1.78 13.79 11.36
C THR A 73 -3.03 13.15 11.94
N ASP A 74 -3.52 13.68 13.06
CA ASP A 74 -4.79 13.26 13.64
C ASP A 74 -5.94 13.77 12.78
N HIS A 75 -6.84 12.84 12.40
CA HIS A 75 -8.04 13.15 11.65
C HIS A 75 -9.29 12.98 12.52
N LEU A 76 -10.22 13.88 12.35
CA LEU A 76 -11.54 13.81 12.97
C LEU A 76 -12.59 13.64 11.88
N VAL A 77 -13.53 12.74 12.12
CA VAL A 77 -14.67 12.51 11.23
C VAL A 77 -15.95 12.78 12.00
N GLU A 78 -16.78 13.65 11.44
CA GLU A 78 -18.09 13.93 12.01
C GLU A 78 -19.05 12.76 11.76
N GLN A 79 -19.63 12.26 12.83
CA GLN A 79 -20.65 11.23 12.80
C GLN A 79 -22.03 11.82 12.49
N ALA A 80 -22.99 10.97 12.12
CA ALA A 80 -24.36 11.40 11.80
C ALA A 80 -25.07 12.13 12.95
N ASP A 81 -24.60 11.96 14.19
CA ASP A 81 -25.12 12.63 15.39
C ASP A 81 -24.34 13.91 15.77
N GLY A 82 -23.42 14.36 14.91
CA GLY A 82 -22.61 15.56 15.10
C GLY A 82 -21.38 15.36 16.00
N ARG A 83 -21.13 14.16 16.53
CA ARG A 83 -19.90 13.87 17.29
C ARG A 83 -18.70 13.77 16.35
N LEU A 84 -17.55 14.21 16.85
CA LEU A 84 -16.28 14.06 16.17
C LEU A 84 -15.55 12.83 16.74
N ASP A 85 -15.34 11.82 15.90
CA ASP A 85 -14.57 10.64 16.24
C ASP A 85 -13.19 10.67 15.55
N SER A 86 -12.17 10.15 16.24
CA SER A 86 -10.83 10.01 15.67
C SER A 86 -10.86 8.98 14.54
N PHE A 87 -10.29 9.35 13.39
CA PHE A 87 -10.13 8.45 12.26
C PHE A 87 -8.65 8.15 12.04
N ARG A 88 -8.34 6.87 11.85
CA ARG A 88 -7.01 6.39 11.48
C ARG A 88 -7.12 5.35 10.38
N TYR A 89 -6.14 5.33 9.50
CA TYR A 89 -6.01 4.28 8.49
C TYR A 89 -5.49 2.99 9.13
N TYR A 90 -5.99 1.84 8.66
CA TYR A 90 -5.42 0.55 9.04
C TYR A 90 -3.98 0.43 8.53
N PHE A 91 -3.15 -0.29 9.27
CA PHE A 91 -1.77 -0.51 8.86
C PHE A 91 -1.66 -1.11 7.45
N ALA A 92 -2.52 -2.06 7.10
CA ALA A 92 -2.54 -2.66 5.76
C ALA A 92 -2.82 -1.66 4.63
N GLN A 93 -3.64 -0.63 4.89
CA GLN A 93 -3.91 0.46 3.94
C GLN A 93 -2.69 1.37 3.78
N ARG A 94 -2.11 1.76 4.91
CA ARG A 94 -0.88 2.56 4.96
C ARG A 94 0.25 1.87 4.21
N ASP A 95 0.54 0.61 4.54
CA ASP A 95 1.63 -0.17 3.96
C ASP A 95 1.47 -0.37 2.44
N ALA A 96 0.24 -0.56 1.96
CA ALA A 96 -0.05 -0.67 0.53
C ALA A 96 0.25 0.64 -0.22
N VAL A 97 -0.22 1.77 0.32
CA VAL A 97 0.01 3.11 -0.28
C VAL A 97 1.49 3.47 -0.25
N GLU A 98 2.14 3.30 0.90
CA GLU A 98 3.56 3.57 1.07
C GLU A 98 4.43 2.74 0.12
N THR A 99 4.10 1.47 -0.07
CA THR A 99 4.85 0.59 -0.98
C THR A 99 4.78 1.07 -2.43
N VAL A 100 3.60 1.45 -2.91
CA VAL A 100 3.43 1.96 -4.29
C VAL A 100 4.19 3.28 -4.48
N ILE A 101 4.04 4.20 -3.54
CA ILE A 101 4.72 5.50 -3.59
C ILE A 101 6.24 5.32 -3.53
N TRP A 102 6.73 4.48 -2.64
CA TRP A 102 8.16 4.21 -2.50
C TRP A 102 8.77 3.60 -3.78
N LEU A 103 8.11 2.60 -4.37
CA LEU A 103 8.57 2.00 -5.61
C LEU A 103 8.61 3.03 -6.75
N HIS A 104 7.57 3.82 -6.90
CA HIS A 104 7.44 4.76 -8.01
C HIS A 104 8.29 6.01 -7.82
N ASP A 105 8.16 6.68 -6.69
CA ASP A 105 8.70 8.03 -6.45
C ASP A 105 10.14 8.00 -5.94
N VAL A 106 10.44 7.08 -5.02
CA VAL A 106 11.77 7.01 -4.38
C VAL A 106 12.72 6.10 -5.17
N LYS A 107 12.24 4.94 -5.61
CA LYS A 107 13.08 3.94 -6.29
C LYS A 107 13.02 4.02 -7.80
N ASN A 108 12.16 4.87 -8.35
CA ASN A 108 12.00 5.07 -9.79
C ASN A 108 11.80 3.76 -10.55
N VAL A 109 11.01 2.85 -9.99
CA VAL A 109 10.66 1.59 -10.65
C VAL A 109 9.71 1.90 -11.80
N ARG A 110 10.13 1.60 -13.03
CA ARG A 110 9.38 1.87 -14.26
C ARG A 110 9.07 0.61 -15.05
N ASP A 111 9.83 -0.44 -14.85
CA ASP A 111 9.65 -1.72 -15.54
C ASP A 111 10.02 -2.90 -14.64
N LYS A 112 9.90 -4.10 -15.20
CA LYS A 112 10.23 -5.35 -14.52
C LYS A 112 11.71 -5.47 -14.15
N PHE A 113 12.62 -4.90 -14.93
CA PHE A 113 14.06 -4.97 -14.66
C PHE A 113 14.43 -4.11 -13.44
N ASP A 114 13.73 -3.01 -13.24
CA ASP A 114 13.88 -2.20 -12.04
C ASP A 114 13.48 -2.96 -10.77
N LEU A 115 12.46 -3.83 -10.85
CA LEU A 115 12.05 -4.68 -9.73
C LEU A 115 13.09 -5.73 -9.39
N LEU A 116 13.81 -6.28 -10.38
CA LEU A 116 14.83 -7.30 -10.13
C LEU A 116 15.96 -6.82 -9.23
N ARG A 117 16.18 -5.52 -9.13
CA ARG A 117 17.18 -4.94 -8.20
C ARG A 117 16.89 -5.26 -6.73
N PHE A 118 15.65 -5.61 -6.40
CA PHE A 118 15.23 -5.94 -5.04
C PHE A 118 15.28 -7.45 -4.76
N ASP A 119 15.60 -8.28 -5.75
CA ASP A 119 15.73 -9.72 -5.56
C ASP A 119 17.13 -10.08 -5.05
N ALA A 120 17.25 -10.28 -3.75
CA ALA A 120 18.49 -10.76 -3.13
C ALA A 120 18.73 -12.27 -3.35
N SER A 121 17.74 -13.02 -3.81
CA SER A 121 17.81 -14.47 -3.97
C SER A 121 18.33 -14.91 -5.34
N GLY A 122 18.21 -14.04 -6.36
CA GLY A 122 18.46 -14.39 -7.76
C GLY A 122 17.42 -15.36 -8.36
N ALA A 123 16.32 -15.60 -7.64
CA ALA A 123 15.29 -16.54 -8.06
C ALA A 123 14.23 -15.90 -8.99
N VAL A 124 14.16 -14.58 -9.04
CA VAL A 124 13.20 -13.86 -9.87
C VAL A 124 13.78 -13.60 -11.25
N SER A 125 13.07 -14.01 -12.28
CA SER A 125 13.44 -13.78 -13.67
C SER A 125 12.52 -12.76 -14.32
N ALA A 126 13.04 -11.94 -15.22
CA ALA A 126 12.25 -11.01 -16.04
C ALA A 126 11.13 -11.71 -16.84
N ASN A 127 11.31 -12.98 -17.17
CA ASN A 127 10.30 -13.78 -17.87
C ASN A 127 9.08 -14.16 -17.01
N MET A 128 9.11 -13.88 -15.70
CA MET A 128 7.96 -14.04 -14.81
C MET A 128 6.94 -12.89 -14.94
N PHE A 129 7.29 -11.84 -15.69
CA PHE A 129 6.45 -10.68 -15.91
C PHE A 129 6.09 -10.58 -17.39
N ASP A 130 4.81 -10.56 -17.69
CA ASP A 130 4.30 -10.54 -19.07
C ASP A 130 4.41 -9.15 -19.71
N GLU A 131 4.28 -8.09 -18.91
CA GLU A 131 4.25 -6.71 -19.40
C GLU A 131 5.57 -5.98 -19.19
N ASP A 132 5.85 -5.02 -20.08
CA ASP A 132 7.01 -4.13 -20.00
C ASP A 132 6.70 -2.76 -19.38
N TRP A 133 5.46 -2.54 -18.95
CA TRP A 133 4.99 -1.31 -18.31
C TRP A 133 4.62 -1.52 -16.83
N PRO A 134 4.71 -0.49 -15.97
CA PRO A 134 4.41 -0.63 -14.56
C PRO A 134 2.97 -1.06 -14.31
N ARG A 135 2.79 -2.19 -13.63
CA ARG A 135 1.51 -2.74 -13.23
C ARG A 135 1.57 -3.17 -11.78
N TYR A 136 0.72 -2.57 -10.97
CA TYR A 136 0.66 -2.88 -9.54
C TYR A 136 -0.61 -3.69 -9.25
N VAL A 137 -0.46 -4.76 -8.49
CA VAL A 137 -1.58 -5.56 -7.98
C VAL A 137 -1.57 -5.49 -6.45
N ILE A 138 -2.60 -4.86 -5.90
CA ILE A 138 -2.77 -4.75 -4.45
C ILE A 138 -3.83 -5.77 -4.02
N LYS A 139 -3.38 -6.85 -3.37
CA LYS A 139 -4.25 -7.90 -2.86
C LYS A 139 -4.46 -7.69 -1.36
N MET A 140 -5.69 -7.42 -0.97
CA MET A 140 -6.10 -7.21 0.41
C MET A 140 -7.33 -8.07 0.74
N ALA A 141 -7.50 -8.43 2.01
CA ALA A 141 -8.67 -9.15 2.48
C ALA A 141 -9.97 -8.36 2.23
N THR A 142 -11.08 -9.08 2.18
CA THR A 142 -12.41 -8.44 2.13
C THR A 142 -12.63 -7.65 3.42
N GLY A 143 -13.19 -6.45 3.31
CA GLY A 143 -13.38 -5.57 4.46
C GLY A 143 -12.15 -4.75 4.90
N ALA A 144 -10.95 -4.99 4.33
CA ALA A 144 -9.74 -4.25 4.69
C ALA A 144 -9.66 -2.82 4.10
N GLY A 145 -10.71 -2.34 3.44
CA GLY A 145 -10.78 -0.98 2.92
C GLY A 145 -10.01 -0.75 1.62
N LYS A 146 -10.06 -1.70 0.67
CA LYS A 146 -9.43 -1.56 -0.66
C LYS A 146 -9.79 -0.27 -1.39
N THR A 147 -11.05 0.15 -1.32
CA THR A 147 -11.52 1.39 -1.93
C THR A 147 -10.79 2.62 -1.37
N LYS A 148 -10.51 2.62 -0.06
CA LYS A 148 -9.75 3.70 0.57
C LYS A 148 -8.31 3.77 0.05
N VAL A 149 -7.65 2.62 -0.14
CA VAL A 149 -6.32 2.56 -0.76
C VAL A 149 -6.35 3.10 -2.18
N LEU A 150 -7.35 2.70 -2.96
CA LEU A 150 -7.54 3.21 -4.33
C LEU A 150 -7.72 4.73 -4.34
N SER A 151 -8.56 5.27 -3.45
CA SER A 151 -8.78 6.72 -3.32
C SER A 151 -7.48 7.48 -3.01
N LEU A 152 -6.70 6.98 -2.06
CA LEU A 152 -5.41 7.61 -1.69
C LEU A 152 -4.41 7.59 -2.86
N LEU A 153 -4.33 6.49 -3.60
CA LEU A 153 -3.44 6.40 -4.76
C LEU A 153 -3.90 7.30 -5.91
N ILE A 154 -5.20 7.44 -6.15
CA ILE A 154 -5.74 8.39 -7.14
C ILE A 154 -5.40 9.82 -6.72
N ALA A 155 -5.65 10.18 -5.46
CA ALA A 155 -5.31 11.49 -4.93
C ALA A 155 -3.81 11.78 -5.05
N TRP A 156 -2.96 10.80 -4.67
CA TRP A 156 -1.52 10.93 -4.86
C TRP A 156 -1.13 11.18 -6.31
N CYS A 157 -1.62 10.38 -7.25
CA CYS A 157 -1.31 10.55 -8.67
C CYS A 157 -1.72 11.94 -9.17
N PHE A 158 -2.92 12.40 -8.80
CA PHE A 158 -3.45 13.70 -9.20
C PHE A 158 -2.61 14.86 -8.65
N PHE A 159 -2.33 14.86 -7.35
CA PHE A 159 -1.56 15.92 -6.72
C PHE A 159 -0.09 15.90 -7.16
N HIS A 160 0.53 14.74 -7.21
CA HIS A 160 1.89 14.61 -7.69
C HIS A 160 2.02 15.13 -9.15
N ARG A 161 1.09 14.76 -10.03
CA ARG A 161 1.07 15.29 -11.41
C ARG A 161 0.81 16.79 -11.47
N SER A 162 0.12 17.34 -10.49
CA SER A 162 -0.24 18.76 -10.46
C SER A 162 0.88 19.64 -9.91
N TYR A 163 1.69 19.13 -8.99
CA TYR A 163 2.68 19.93 -8.27
C TYR A 163 4.14 19.55 -8.58
N GLU A 164 4.41 18.33 -9.05
CA GLU A 164 5.76 17.93 -9.40
C GLU A 164 6.02 18.11 -10.90
N THR A 165 7.04 18.90 -11.23
CA THR A 165 7.33 19.33 -12.62
C THR A 165 7.60 18.16 -13.57
N ASN A 166 8.29 17.12 -13.10
CA ASN A 166 8.70 15.98 -13.91
C ASN A 166 7.85 14.72 -13.65
N SER A 167 6.63 14.88 -13.12
CA SER A 167 5.76 13.77 -12.83
C SER A 167 5.32 13.03 -14.10
N LEU A 168 5.46 11.70 -14.08
CA LEU A 168 4.95 10.80 -15.12
C LEU A 168 3.54 10.28 -14.81
N LEU A 169 2.96 10.67 -13.67
CA LEU A 169 1.63 10.24 -13.26
C LEU A 169 0.52 10.95 -14.03
N ALA A 170 -0.68 10.39 -14.01
CA ALA A 170 -1.84 10.91 -14.74
C ALA A 170 -2.74 11.79 -13.85
N ARG A 171 -3.56 12.63 -14.49
CA ARG A 171 -4.67 13.37 -13.85
C ARG A 171 -6.03 12.75 -14.14
N ASN A 172 -6.11 11.91 -15.17
CA ASN A 172 -7.35 11.27 -15.57
C ASN A 172 -7.27 9.78 -15.27
N PHE A 173 -8.33 9.24 -14.69
CA PHE A 173 -8.39 7.88 -14.21
C PHE A 173 -9.58 7.14 -14.79
N LEU A 174 -9.36 5.90 -15.22
CA LEU A 174 -10.41 5.00 -15.63
C LEU A 174 -10.61 3.94 -14.56
N LEU A 175 -11.79 3.90 -13.95
CA LEU A 175 -12.18 2.89 -12.96
C LEU A 175 -13.05 1.84 -13.66
N ILE A 176 -12.61 0.59 -13.63
CA ILE A 176 -13.33 -0.54 -14.18
C ILE A 176 -13.81 -1.44 -13.05
N ALA A 177 -15.11 -1.65 -12.98
CA ALA A 177 -15.74 -2.52 -11.99
C ALA A 177 -16.23 -3.81 -12.67
N PRO A 178 -16.12 -4.98 -12.00
CA PRO A 178 -16.50 -6.26 -12.59
C PRO A 178 -18.01 -6.43 -12.76
N ASN A 179 -18.83 -5.68 -12.02
CA ASN A 179 -20.29 -5.69 -12.11
C ASN A 179 -20.90 -4.39 -11.58
N ILE A 180 -22.23 -4.21 -11.81
CA ILE A 180 -22.96 -2.98 -11.46
C ILE A 180 -22.98 -2.71 -9.94
N ILE A 181 -23.03 -3.74 -9.12
CA ILE A 181 -23.10 -3.59 -7.65
C ILE A 181 -21.79 -2.96 -7.13
N VAL A 182 -20.65 -3.40 -7.67
CA VAL A 182 -19.35 -2.83 -7.33
C VAL A 182 -19.24 -1.41 -7.88
N LEU A 183 -19.75 -1.15 -9.09
CA LEU A 183 -19.78 0.18 -9.68
C LEU A 183 -20.58 1.16 -8.85
N ASP A 184 -21.77 0.79 -8.39
CA ASP A 184 -22.64 1.65 -7.58
C ASP A 184 -22.00 1.97 -6.20
N ARG A 185 -21.33 0.98 -5.59
CA ARG A 185 -20.53 1.22 -4.37
C ARG A 185 -19.39 2.20 -4.62
N LEU A 186 -18.64 2.00 -5.71
CA LEU A 186 -17.56 2.92 -6.06
C LEU A 186 -18.09 4.34 -6.29
N ARG A 187 -19.22 4.50 -6.99
CA ARG A 187 -19.86 5.82 -7.16
C ARG A 187 -20.15 6.46 -5.82
N THR A 188 -20.83 5.75 -4.91
CA THR A 188 -21.15 6.27 -3.58
C THR A 188 -19.89 6.65 -2.79
N ASP A 189 -18.88 5.79 -2.82
CA ASP A 189 -17.61 6.01 -2.09
C ASP A 189 -16.83 7.20 -2.67
N PHE A 190 -16.88 7.42 -4.00
CA PHE A 190 -16.16 8.52 -4.65
C PHE A 190 -16.99 9.82 -4.71
N ASP A 191 -18.32 9.77 -4.77
CA ASP A 191 -19.17 10.97 -4.69
C ASP A 191 -19.05 11.69 -3.34
N GLY A 192 -18.68 10.95 -2.28
CA GLY A 192 -18.34 11.51 -0.98
C GLY A 192 -16.96 12.19 -0.93
N LEU A 193 -16.12 11.95 -1.92
CA LEU A 193 -14.80 12.60 -2.09
C LEU A 193 -14.97 13.94 -2.84
N LYS A 194 -15.86 14.78 -2.38
CA LYS A 194 -15.86 16.18 -2.82
C LYS A 194 -14.58 16.81 -2.27
N ILE A 195 -13.59 16.94 -3.15
CA ILE A 195 -12.37 17.70 -2.93
C ILE A 195 -12.73 19.19 -3.03
#